data_1fa64cde054377b36078ba64c73a897d
#
_entry.id   1fa64cde054377b36078ba64c73a897d
#
_cell.length_a   1.000
_cell.length_b   1.000
_cell.length_c   1.000
_cell.angle_alpha   90.00
_cell.angle_beta   90.00
_cell.angle_gamma   90.00
#
_symmetry.space_group_name_H-M   'P 1'
#
loop_
_entity.id
_entity.type
_entity.pdbx_description
1 polymer ?
#
loop_
_entity_poly.entity_id
_entity_poly.type
_entity_poly.pdbx_seq_one_letter_code
_entity_poly.pdbx_strand_id
1 'polypeptide(L)'
;MKSVKFRMIAIALLSAAMPFTANAQDKVEASVGADFVSNYIWRGTDCGGVSIQPSMGVSYKGLSLTAWGSVGIDKEDAREIDLTLGYNTGGFSVSVTDYWFSYHKEDGGYTGDYFKYGAHSTVHIFEATLGYDFGPLALSWNTYFAGDDYTKENGDRAYSTYVGISAPFKLGGLDWSAEVGLTPWEGAYANKFNVTNLTLKAEKEIKFTNSFSLPTFAQVTFNPHTQGAYFVFGVSF
;
A
#
# COMPACT_ATOMS: atom_id res chain seq x y z
N MET A 1 38.34 -7.34 -8.04
CA MET A 1 36.97 -7.09 -8.53
C MET A 1 36.03 -7.06 -7.32
N LYS A 2 35.57 -5.87 -6.89
CA LYS A 2 34.65 -5.71 -5.78
C LYS A 2 33.24 -5.93 -6.34
N SER A 3 32.54 -6.97 -5.87
CA SER A 3 31.14 -7.22 -6.24
C SER A 3 30.28 -6.09 -5.69
N VAL A 4 29.76 -5.27 -6.56
CA VAL A 4 28.70 -4.30 -6.24
C VAL A 4 27.46 -5.15 -5.93
N LYS A 5 27.12 -5.28 -4.65
CA LYS A 5 25.84 -5.85 -4.25
C LYS A 5 24.76 -4.84 -4.65
N PHE A 6 24.10 -5.08 -5.77
CA PHE A 6 22.84 -4.43 -6.11
C PHE A 6 21.84 -4.77 -5.00
N ARG A 7 21.58 -3.83 -4.11
CA ARG A 7 20.37 -3.86 -3.30
C ARG A 7 19.23 -3.53 -4.27
N MET A 8 18.51 -4.56 -4.74
CA MET A 8 17.24 -4.34 -5.39
C MET A 8 16.33 -3.68 -4.35
N ILE A 9 16.06 -2.39 -4.54
CA ILE A 9 14.98 -1.70 -3.85
C ILE A 9 13.72 -2.28 -4.50
N ALA A 10 13.11 -3.24 -3.81
CA ALA A 10 11.77 -3.66 -4.17
C ALA A 10 10.89 -2.42 -3.98
N ILE A 11 10.40 -1.88 -5.11
CA ILE A 11 9.43 -0.81 -5.08
C ILE A 11 8.22 -1.38 -4.39
N ALA A 12 7.95 -0.90 -3.18
CA ALA A 12 6.68 -1.11 -2.54
C ALA A 12 5.62 -0.50 -3.46
N LEU A 13 4.96 -1.32 -4.24
CA LEU A 13 3.61 -1.02 -4.69
C LEU A 13 2.85 -0.69 -3.41
N LEU A 14 2.44 0.56 -3.27
CA LEU A 14 1.86 1.20 -2.10
C LEU A 14 0.62 0.46 -1.57
N SER A 15 0.83 -0.60 -0.94
CA SER A 15 0.20 -1.17 0.23
C SER A 15 1.39 -1.54 1.09
N ALA A 16 1.48 -1.12 2.33
CA ALA A 16 2.63 -1.23 3.24
C ALA A 16 3.32 -2.62 3.25
N ALA A 17 3.80 -3.05 2.10
CA ALA A 17 4.61 -4.24 1.96
C ALA A 17 6.05 -3.82 2.27
N MET A 18 6.53 -4.16 3.44
CA MET A 18 7.95 -4.11 3.73
C MET A 18 8.72 -4.73 2.56
N PRO A 19 9.87 -4.15 2.12
CA PRO A 19 10.69 -4.72 1.07
C PRO A 19 11.30 -6.03 1.56
N PHE A 20 10.55 -7.12 1.45
CA PHE A 20 11.13 -8.44 1.56
C PHE A 20 11.98 -8.65 0.30
N THR A 21 13.29 -8.53 0.44
CA THR A 21 14.21 -8.86 -0.65
C THR A 21 13.96 -10.30 -1.06
N ALA A 22 13.61 -10.52 -2.32
CA ALA A 22 13.33 -11.83 -2.91
C ALA A 22 14.61 -12.68 -3.05
N ASN A 23 15.37 -12.83 -1.98
CA ASN A 23 16.39 -13.85 -1.84
C ASN A 23 15.75 -15.00 -1.07
N ALA A 24 15.57 -16.15 -1.72
CA ALA A 24 15.16 -17.38 -1.08
C ALA A 24 16.18 -17.74 0.02
N GLN A 25 16.05 -17.12 1.18
CA GLN A 25 16.88 -17.42 2.34
C GLN A 25 16.31 -18.64 3.05
N ASP A 26 17.20 -19.56 3.42
CA ASP A 26 16.84 -20.76 4.19
C ASP A 26 16.52 -20.45 5.68
N LYS A 27 16.25 -19.17 6.00
CA LYS A 27 15.94 -18.70 7.35
C LYS A 27 14.65 -17.90 7.37
N VAL A 28 13.90 -18.03 8.45
CA VAL A 28 12.77 -17.17 8.76
C VAL A 28 13.31 -15.75 9.05
N GLU A 29 12.74 -14.77 8.40
CA GLU A 29 13.01 -13.35 8.66
C GLU A 29 11.79 -12.73 9.33
N ALA A 30 12.01 -11.88 10.33
CA ALA A 30 10.98 -11.09 10.96
C ALA A 30 11.33 -9.61 10.82
N SER A 31 10.32 -8.77 10.72
CA SER A 31 10.45 -7.33 10.57
C SER A 31 9.43 -6.60 11.43
N VAL A 32 9.79 -5.41 11.85
CA VAL A 32 8.91 -4.45 12.51
C VAL A 32 9.33 -3.05 12.07
N GLY A 33 8.37 -2.15 11.90
CA GLY A 33 8.63 -0.78 11.50
C GLY A 33 7.41 0.10 11.72
N ALA A 34 7.57 1.39 11.46
CA ALA A 34 6.47 2.33 11.44
C ALA A 34 6.81 3.50 10.51
N ASP A 35 5.83 3.97 9.76
CA ASP A 35 5.89 5.24 9.04
C ASP A 35 5.14 6.32 9.80
N PHE A 36 5.68 7.54 9.79
CA PHE A 36 4.96 8.74 10.19
C PHE A 36 4.77 9.60 8.95
N VAL A 37 3.52 9.87 8.59
CA VAL A 37 3.17 10.55 7.34
C VAL A 37 2.32 11.79 7.58
N SER A 38 2.52 12.82 6.75
CA SER A 38 1.74 14.06 6.83
C SER A 38 0.30 13.90 6.32
N ASN A 39 0.06 12.95 5.43
CA ASN A 39 -1.25 12.53 4.92
C ASN A 39 -1.19 11.08 4.50
N TYR A 40 -2.28 10.35 4.71
CA TYR A 40 -2.44 9.00 4.20
C TYR A 40 -3.14 9.03 2.83
N ILE A 41 -2.35 8.95 1.77
CA ILE A 41 -2.85 8.90 0.38
C ILE A 41 -2.58 7.51 -0.21
N TRP A 42 -3.63 6.81 -0.59
CA TRP A 42 -3.55 5.46 -1.13
C TRP A 42 -4.26 5.36 -2.49
N ARG A 43 -3.54 4.93 -3.54
CA ARG A 43 -4.04 4.80 -4.91
C ARG A 43 -4.74 6.07 -5.45
N GLY A 44 -4.23 7.25 -5.06
CA GLY A 44 -4.82 8.54 -5.41
C GLY A 44 -6.02 8.95 -4.56
N THR A 45 -6.40 8.17 -3.56
CA THR A 45 -7.49 8.45 -2.63
C THR A 45 -6.93 9.00 -1.33
N ASP A 46 -7.56 10.03 -0.79
CA ASP A 46 -7.29 10.57 0.54
C ASP A 46 -7.97 9.67 1.58
N CYS A 47 -7.14 8.97 2.36
CA CYS A 47 -7.58 8.04 3.39
C CYS A 47 -7.44 8.61 4.81
N GLY A 48 -6.86 9.81 4.96
CA GLY A 48 -6.73 10.49 6.24
C GLY A 48 -5.58 11.48 6.31
N GLY A 49 -5.53 12.22 7.41
CA GLY A 49 -4.51 13.22 7.70
C GLY A 49 -3.19 12.63 8.20
N VAL A 50 -2.56 13.36 9.12
CA VAL A 50 -1.32 12.93 9.78
C VAL A 50 -1.55 11.62 10.51
N SER A 51 -0.75 10.60 10.20
CA SER A 51 -0.92 9.27 10.80
C SER A 51 0.40 8.59 11.13
N ILE A 52 0.32 7.62 12.07
CA ILE A 52 1.35 6.65 12.38
C ILE A 52 0.91 5.31 11.78
N GLN A 53 1.78 4.68 11.00
CA GLN A 53 1.49 3.48 10.23
C GLN A 53 2.43 2.35 10.63
N PRO A 54 2.16 1.63 11.74
CA PRO A 54 2.98 0.52 12.19
C PRO A 54 2.84 -0.69 11.27
N SER A 55 3.92 -1.46 11.17
CA SER A 55 3.95 -2.70 10.43
C SER A 55 4.80 -3.76 11.11
N MET A 56 4.44 -5.03 10.91
CA MET A 56 5.21 -6.19 11.33
C MET A 56 5.02 -7.34 10.35
N GLY A 57 6.02 -8.19 10.23
CA GLY A 57 5.89 -9.31 9.31
C GLY A 57 6.88 -10.42 9.56
N VAL A 58 6.59 -11.56 8.97
CA VAL A 58 7.48 -12.73 8.91
C VAL A 58 7.54 -13.23 7.47
N SER A 59 8.70 -13.72 7.05
CA SER A 59 8.84 -14.33 5.73
C SER A 59 9.74 -15.56 5.75
N TYR A 60 9.50 -16.49 4.82
CA TYR A 60 10.28 -17.68 4.59
C TYR A 60 10.14 -18.16 3.16
N LYS A 61 11.24 -18.27 2.43
CA LYS A 61 11.29 -18.81 1.05
C LYS A 61 10.25 -18.19 0.10
N GLY A 62 10.10 -16.86 0.16
CA GLY A 62 9.17 -16.12 -0.67
C GLY A 62 7.74 -16.00 -0.10
N LEU A 63 7.35 -16.87 0.84
CA LEU A 63 6.09 -16.72 1.57
C LEU A 63 6.23 -15.62 2.62
N SER A 64 5.21 -14.78 2.78
CA SER A 64 5.17 -13.72 3.78
C SER A 64 3.80 -13.59 4.43
N LEU A 65 3.79 -13.22 5.71
CA LEU A 65 2.61 -12.77 6.43
C LEU A 65 2.93 -11.42 7.04
N THR A 66 2.14 -10.41 6.72
CA THR A 66 2.35 -9.03 7.18
C THR A 66 1.08 -8.50 7.83
N ALA A 67 1.23 -7.81 8.94
CA ALA A 67 0.22 -6.94 9.52
C ALA A 67 0.69 -5.50 9.36
N TRP A 68 -0.21 -4.65 8.89
CA TRP A 68 -0.02 -3.21 8.78
C TRP A 68 -1.23 -2.50 9.37
N GLY A 69 -1.07 -1.26 9.80
CA GLY A 69 -2.19 -0.47 10.27
C GLY A 69 -1.95 1.01 10.09
N SER A 70 -3.01 1.81 10.21
CA SER A 70 -2.94 3.27 10.22
C SER A 70 -3.78 3.82 11.36
N VAL A 71 -3.19 4.75 12.11
CA VAL A 71 -3.87 5.48 13.19
C VAL A 71 -3.62 6.97 12.95
N GLY A 72 -4.67 7.69 12.55
CA GLY A 72 -4.64 9.14 12.40
C GLY A 72 -4.51 9.87 13.74
N ILE A 73 -3.94 11.08 13.70
CA ILE A 73 -3.90 11.96 14.87
C ILE A 73 -5.28 12.60 15.09
N ASP A 74 -6.00 12.88 14.01
CA ASP A 74 -7.38 13.35 14.12
C ASP A 74 -8.30 12.18 14.49
N LYS A 75 -9.23 12.43 15.42
CA LYS A 75 -10.22 11.44 15.83
C LYS A 75 -11.22 11.08 14.73
N GLU A 76 -11.37 11.94 13.72
CA GLU A 76 -12.24 11.70 12.55
C GLU A 76 -11.59 10.76 11.52
N ASP A 77 -10.25 10.59 11.59
CA ASP A 77 -9.55 9.65 10.71
C ASP A 77 -9.94 8.21 11.01
N ALA A 78 -10.05 7.41 9.96
CA ALA A 78 -10.27 5.98 10.10
C ALA A 78 -9.09 5.31 10.82
N ARG A 79 -9.37 4.26 11.58
CA ARG A 79 -8.37 3.26 11.97
C ARG A 79 -8.40 2.15 10.96
N GLU A 80 -7.23 1.68 10.58
CA GLU A 80 -7.09 0.61 9.60
C GLU A 80 -6.15 -0.48 10.13
N ILE A 81 -6.50 -1.73 9.86
CA ILE A 81 -5.66 -2.91 10.08
C ILE A 81 -5.77 -3.81 8.86
N ASP A 82 -4.63 -4.11 8.26
CA ASP A 82 -4.50 -4.97 7.10
C ASP A 82 -3.71 -6.21 7.46
N LEU A 83 -4.20 -7.37 7.02
CA LEU A 83 -3.47 -8.63 7.09
C LEU A 83 -3.21 -9.15 5.69
N THR A 84 -1.95 -9.29 5.31
CA THR A 84 -1.56 -9.74 3.96
C THR A 84 -0.79 -11.05 4.03
N LEU A 85 -1.28 -12.05 3.31
CA LEU A 85 -0.55 -13.28 2.98
C LEU A 85 -0.04 -13.15 1.55
N GLY A 86 1.28 -13.24 1.37
CA GLY A 86 1.92 -13.05 0.07
C GLY A 86 2.90 -14.15 -0.29
N TYR A 87 3.17 -14.29 -1.59
CA TYR A 87 4.24 -15.12 -2.12
C TYR A 87 4.94 -14.42 -3.29
N ASN A 88 6.28 -14.39 -3.26
CA ASN A 88 7.11 -13.75 -4.26
C ASN A 88 8.15 -14.73 -4.80
N THR A 89 8.32 -14.78 -6.12
CA THR A 89 9.35 -15.58 -6.77
C THR A 89 9.68 -15.06 -8.18
N GLY A 90 10.96 -14.86 -8.48
CA GLY A 90 11.43 -14.52 -9.84
C GLY A 90 10.77 -13.30 -10.48
N GLY A 91 10.47 -12.25 -9.71
CA GLY A 91 9.75 -11.05 -10.18
C GLY A 91 8.22 -11.17 -10.10
N PHE A 92 7.67 -12.39 -10.01
CA PHE A 92 6.23 -12.63 -9.84
C PHE A 92 5.84 -12.48 -8.37
N SER A 93 4.70 -11.87 -8.11
CA SER A 93 4.08 -11.77 -6.80
C SER A 93 2.60 -12.08 -6.84
N VAL A 94 2.11 -12.71 -5.78
CA VAL A 94 0.70 -12.92 -5.52
C VAL A 94 0.42 -12.67 -4.04
N SER A 95 -0.69 -12.01 -3.72
CA SER A 95 -1.12 -11.86 -2.34
C SER A 95 -2.64 -11.80 -2.20
N VAL A 96 -3.07 -12.04 -0.96
CA VAL A 96 -4.42 -11.77 -0.50
C VAL A 96 -4.30 -10.86 0.71
N THR A 97 -5.04 -9.76 0.70
CA THR A 97 -5.10 -8.80 1.80
C THR A 97 -6.52 -8.72 2.34
N ASP A 98 -6.64 -8.78 3.65
CA ASP A 98 -7.84 -8.46 4.42
C ASP A 98 -7.68 -7.03 4.96
N TYR A 99 -8.45 -6.09 4.43
CA TYR A 99 -8.54 -4.71 4.90
C TYR A 99 -9.68 -4.57 5.90
N TRP A 100 -9.43 -3.95 7.03
CA TRP A 100 -10.45 -3.60 8.01
C TRP A 100 -10.35 -2.12 8.38
N PHE A 101 -11.50 -1.44 8.28
CA PHE A 101 -11.63 -0.01 8.61
C PHE A 101 -12.61 0.20 9.75
N SER A 102 -12.29 1.15 10.62
CA SER A 102 -13.14 1.56 11.72
C SER A 102 -13.14 3.07 11.87
N TYR A 103 -14.33 3.65 11.85
CA TYR A 103 -14.52 5.10 11.97
C TYR A 103 -15.08 5.45 13.34
N HIS A 104 -14.71 6.61 13.87
CA HIS A 104 -15.26 7.16 15.10
C HIS A 104 -16.73 7.54 14.89
N LYS A 105 -17.59 7.24 15.87
CA LYS A 105 -19.00 7.65 15.90
C LYS A 105 -19.17 8.86 16.82
N GLU A 106 -20.17 9.69 16.56
CA GLU A 106 -20.50 10.86 17.39
C GLU A 106 -20.82 10.47 18.85
N ASP A 107 -21.34 9.27 19.11
CA ASP A 107 -21.64 8.75 20.42
C ASP A 107 -20.41 8.23 21.21
N GLY A 108 -19.20 8.38 20.66
CA GLY A 108 -17.94 7.96 21.25
C GLY A 108 -17.55 6.50 21.01
N GLY A 109 -18.32 5.75 20.22
CA GLY A 109 -18.00 4.39 19.78
C GLY A 109 -17.22 4.39 18.46
N TYR A 110 -16.99 3.18 17.92
CA TYR A 110 -16.39 2.95 16.59
C TYR A 110 -17.33 2.12 15.71
N THR A 111 -17.25 2.30 14.40
CA THR A 111 -17.91 1.43 13.42
C THR A 111 -17.10 0.17 13.21
N GLY A 112 -17.73 -0.89 12.69
CA GLY A 112 -17.04 -2.06 12.18
C GLY A 112 -16.48 -2.98 13.26
N ASP A 113 -17.22 -4.05 13.56
CA ASP A 113 -16.76 -5.10 14.47
C ASP A 113 -15.69 -5.95 13.76
N TYR A 114 -14.46 -5.97 14.26
CA TYR A 114 -13.33 -6.69 13.66
C TYR A 114 -13.61 -8.19 13.45
N PHE A 115 -14.24 -8.86 14.38
CA PHE A 115 -14.50 -10.31 14.27
C PHE A 115 -15.79 -10.68 13.54
N LYS A 116 -16.40 -9.73 12.82
CA LYS A 116 -17.62 -9.95 12.08
C LYS A 116 -17.33 -10.24 10.61
N TYR A 117 -17.16 -11.52 10.26
CA TYR A 117 -16.81 -12.01 8.91
C TYR A 117 -18.00 -12.54 8.10
N GLY A 118 -19.23 -12.27 8.50
CA GLY A 118 -20.43 -12.74 7.79
C GLY A 118 -20.57 -12.14 6.39
N ALA A 119 -20.85 -12.98 5.38
CA ALA A 119 -20.91 -12.63 3.96
C ALA A 119 -21.86 -11.46 3.71
N HIS A 120 -22.31 -10.59 3.80
CA HIS A 120 -23.20 -9.44 3.60
C HIS A 120 -23.32 -8.53 4.84
N SER A 121 -22.45 -8.75 5.84
CA SER A 121 -22.51 -7.95 7.07
C SER A 121 -21.12 -7.56 7.60
N THR A 122 -20.06 -8.06 6.97
CA THR A 122 -18.70 -7.67 7.27
C THR A 122 -18.39 -6.29 6.71
N VAL A 123 -17.50 -5.56 7.37
CA VAL A 123 -16.87 -4.34 6.85
C VAL A 123 -15.46 -4.64 6.32
N HIS A 124 -15.01 -5.90 6.38
CA HIS A 124 -13.75 -6.32 5.79
C HIS A 124 -13.83 -6.31 4.27
N ILE A 125 -12.73 -5.95 3.63
CA ILE A 125 -12.56 -6.01 2.17
C ILE A 125 -11.43 -7.00 1.90
N PHE A 126 -11.67 -7.99 1.05
CA PHE A 126 -10.64 -8.95 0.65
C PHE A 126 -10.19 -8.67 -0.77
N GLU A 127 -8.90 -8.37 -0.93
CA GLU A 127 -8.27 -8.11 -2.22
C GLU A 127 -7.32 -9.23 -2.62
N ALA A 128 -7.41 -9.64 -3.88
CA ALA A 128 -6.39 -10.45 -4.53
C ALA A 128 -5.50 -9.56 -5.39
N THR A 129 -4.19 -9.70 -5.23
CA THR A 129 -3.19 -8.97 -5.99
C THR A 129 -2.32 -9.93 -6.79
N LEU A 130 -2.09 -9.60 -8.07
CA LEU A 130 -1.07 -10.20 -8.93
C LEU A 130 -0.09 -9.12 -9.35
N GLY A 131 1.20 -9.40 -9.28
CA GLY A 131 2.22 -8.45 -9.68
C GLY A 131 3.36 -9.11 -10.46
N TYR A 132 4.03 -8.31 -11.30
CA TYR A 132 5.26 -8.72 -11.95
C TYR A 132 6.23 -7.55 -12.06
N ASP A 133 7.45 -7.77 -11.58
CA ASP A 133 8.57 -6.83 -11.65
C ASP A 133 9.49 -7.23 -12.81
N PHE A 134 9.54 -6.38 -13.85
CA PHE A 134 10.43 -6.51 -15.02
C PHE A 134 11.79 -5.86 -14.78
N GLY A 135 12.04 -5.25 -13.60
CA GLY A 135 13.20 -4.46 -13.25
C GLY A 135 12.99 -2.96 -13.51
N PRO A 136 12.98 -2.48 -14.77
CA PRO A 136 12.71 -1.07 -15.04
C PRO A 136 11.24 -0.65 -14.91
N LEU A 137 10.32 -1.60 -14.85
CA LEU A 137 8.88 -1.41 -14.77
C LEU A 137 8.26 -2.52 -13.92
N ALA A 138 7.30 -2.20 -13.07
CA ALA A 138 6.47 -3.19 -12.38
C ALA A 138 4.99 -2.95 -12.69
N LEU A 139 4.24 -4.05 -12.79
CA LEU A 139 2.79 -4.06 -13.00
C LEU A 139 2.11 -4.72 -11.82
N SER A 140 0.93 -4.23 -11.44
CA SER A 140 0.05 -4.90 -10.50
C SER A 140 -1.39 -4.86 -10.97
N TRP A 141 -2.11 -5.94 -10.64
CA TRP A 141 -3.55 -6.08 -10.80
C TRP A 141 -4.14 -6.43 -9.45
N ASN A 142 -5.02 -5.58 -8.94
CA ASN A 142 -5.58 -5.68 -7.60
C ASN A 142 -7.11 -5.69 -7.72
N THR A 143 -7.79 -6.69 -7.16
CA THR A 143 -9.25 -6.82 -7.28
C THR A 143 -9.87 -7.20 -5.95
N TYR A 144 -10.88 -6.45 -5.51
CA TYR A 144 -11.74 -6.80 -4.38
C TYR A 144 -12.63 -7.98 -4.76
N PHE A 145 -12.39 -9.15 -4.18
CA PHE A 145 -13.11 -10.35 -4.56
C PHE A 145 -14.16 -10.80 -3.53
N ALA A 146 -14.07 -10.31 -2.29
CA ALA A 146 -15.01 -10.62 -1.22
C ALA A 146 -15.10 -9.46 -0.21
N GLY A 147 -16.05 -9.55 0.74
CA GLY A 147 -16.27 -8.55 1.79
C GLY A 147 -17.07 -7.34 1.31
N ASP A 148 -16.81 -6.17 1.87
CA ASP A 148 -17.53 -4.92 1.60
C ASP A 148 -16.90 -4.22 0.40
N ASP A 149 -17.45 -4.46 -0.77
CA ASP A 149 -17.06 -3.83 -2.04
C ASP A 149 -18.17 -2.91 -2.54
N TYR A 150 -17.84 -2.01 -3.43
CA TYR A 150 -18.81 -1.18 -4.13
C TYR A 150 -19.91 -2.03 -4.78
N THR A 151 -21.17 -1.64 -4.56
CA THR A 151 -22.35 -2.27 -5.17
C THR A 151 -22.84 -1.37 -6.29
N LYS A 152 -22.92 -1.91 -7.51
CA LYS A 152 -23.41 -1.22 -8.68
C LYS A 152 -24.91 -0.92 -8.57
N GLU A 153 -25.42 -0.01 -9.40
CA GLU A 153 -26.86 0.36 -9.41
C GLU A 153 -27.80 -0.85 -9.62
N ASN A 154 -27.34 -1.88 -10.35
CA ASN A 154 -28.09 -3.10 -10.58
C ASN A 154 -28.05 -4.11 -9.40
N GLY A 155 -27.38 -3.77 -8.32
CA GLY A 155 -27.22 -4.62 -7.13
C GLY A 155 -26.06 -5.61 -7.18
N ASP A 156 -25.30 -5.67 -8.29
CA ASP A 156 -24.15 -6.57 -8.42
C ASP A 156 -22.92 -6.01 -7.72
N ARG A 157 -22.06 -6.89 -7.22
CA ARG A 157 -20.71 -6.54 -6.75
C ARG A 157 -19.88 -5.98 -7.89
N ALA A 158 -19.14 -4.89 -7.65
CA ALA A 158 -18.34 -4.26 -8.68
C ALA A 158 -17.05 -5.05 -9.01
N TYR A 159 -16.53 -5.82 -8.07
CA TYR A 159 -15.16 -6.37 -8.14
C TYR A 159 -14.18 -5.24 -8.41
N SER A 160 -14.21 -4.22 -7.53
CA SER A 160 -13.41 -3.01 -7.66
C SER A 160 -11.96 -3.34 -7.93
N THR A 161 -11.43 -2.80 -9.03
CA THR A 161 -10.11 -3.20 -9.54
C THR A 161 -9.24 -1.98 -9.75
N TYR A 162 -7.99 -2.10 -9.29
CA TYR A 162 -6.93 -1.13 -9.51
C TYR A 162 -5.78 -1.79 -10.25
N VAL A 163 -5.29 -1.15 -11.31
CA VAL A 163 -4.11 -1.57 -12.06
C VAL A 163 -3.03 -0.51 -11.89
N GLY A 164 -1.91 -0.91 -11.29
CA GLY A 164 -0.74 -0.05 -11.07
C GLY A 164 0.38 -0.35 -12.06
N ILE A 165 0.98 0.70 -12.58
CA ILE A 165 2.19 0.66 -13.41
C ILE A 165 3.21 1.57 -12.74
N SER A 166 4.34 1.03 -12.28
CA SER A 166 5.36 1.82 -11.59
C SER A 166 6.74 1.63 -12.20
N ALA A 167 7.56 2.67 -12.12
CA ALA A 167 8.93 2.68 -12.61
C ALA A 167 9.86 3.34 -11.60
N PRO A 168 10.91 2.63 -11.13
CA PRO A 168 11.96 3.22 -10.31
C PRO A 168 13.01 3.88 -11.16
N PHE A 169 13.61 4.95 -10.66
CA PHE A 169 14.77 5.58 -11.29
C PHE A 169 15.61 6.35 -10.27
N LYS A 170 16.83 6.73 -10.65
CA LYS A 170 17.69 7.55 -9.81
C LYS A 170 17.95 8.90 -10.49
N LEU A 171 17.75 9.99 -9.75
CA LEU A 171 18.00 11.33 -10.25
C LEU A 171 18.46 12.24 -9.11
N GLY A 172 19.55 13.01 -9.33
CA GLY A 172 20.05 13.99 -8.37
C GLY A 172 20.51 13.41 -7.03
N GLY A 173 20.90 12.12 -6.99
CA GLY A 173 21.32 11.44 -5.76
C GLY A 173 20.16 10.97 -4.87
N LEU A 174 18.94 11.01 -5.38
CA LEU A 174 17.74 10.47 -4.76
C LEU A 174 17.27 9.21 -5.49
N ASP A 175 16.57 8.35 -4.77
CA ASP A 175 15.80 7.25 -5.32
C ASP A 175 14.38 7.76 -5.60
N TRP A 176 13.90 7.55 -6.83
CA TRP A 176 12.60 8.00 -7.30
C TRP A 176 11.74 6.83 -7.73
N SER A 177 10.45 6.99 -7.60
CA SER A 177 9.46 6.13 -8.24
C SER A 177 8.34 6.98 -8.86
N ALA A 178 7.94 6.61 -10.08
CA ALA A 178 6.75 7.14 -10.72
C ALA A 178 5.71 6.04 -10.82
N GLU A 179 4.44 6.37 -10.56
CA GLU A 179 3.33 5.41 -10.68
C GLU A 179 2.16 6.03 -11.44
N VAL A 180 1.57 5.23 -12.31
CA VAL A 180 0.26 5.48 -12.92
C VAL A 180 -0.69 4.38 -12.47
N GLY A 181 -1.83 4.78 -11.91
CA GLY A 181 -2.87 3.87 -11.47
C GLY A 181 -4.19 4.14 -12.18
N LEU A 182 -4.88 3.08 -12.55
CA LEU A 182 -6.16 3.16 -13.23
C LEU A 182 -7.14 2.11 -12.72
N THR A 183 -8.43 2.40 -12.89
CA THR A 183 -9.50 1.41 -12.74
C THR A 183 -10.07 1.06 -14.11
N PRO A 184 -10.23 -0.26 -14.46
CA PRO A 184 -10.69 -0.66 -15.78
C PRO A 184 -12.20 -0.54 -15.96
N TRP A 185 -12.98 -0.47 -14.87
CA TRP A 185 -14.44 -0.40 -14.88
C TRP A 185 -14.99 0.29 -13.62
N GLU A 186 -16.33 0.38 -13.54
CA GLU A 186 -17.05 0.92 -12.38
C GLU A 186 -16.73 0.14 -11.10
N GLY A 187 -16.41 0.86 -10.03
CA GLY A 187 -16.11 0.32 -8.72
C GLY A 187 -15.74 1.40 -7.70
N ALA A 188 -15.09 1.04 -6.63
CA ALA A 188 -14.72 1.94 -5.54
C ALA A 188 -13.83 3.12 -5.97
N TYR A 189 -13.07 2.98 -7.06
CA TYR A 189 -12.12 4.02 -7.50
C TYR A 189 -12.71 5.01 -8.49
N ALA A 190 -13.67 4.61 -9.34
CA ALA A 190 -14.37 5.48 -10.28
C ALA A 190 -15.62 4.79 -10.86
N ASN A 191 -16.52 5.56 -11.47
CA ASN A 191 -17.76 5.07 -12.07
C ASN A 191 -17.60 4.45 -13.48
N LYS A 192 -16.39 4.38 -14.01
CA LYS A 192 -16.01 3.77 -15.31
C LYS A 192 -14.49 3.68 -15.40
N PHE A 193 -13.94 3.21 -16.54
CA PHE A 193 -12.52 3.32 -16.81
C PHE A 193 -12.01 4.73 -16.55
N ASN A 194 -10.97 4.84 -15.69
CA ASN A 194 -10.36 6.13 -15.37
C ASN A 194 -8.92 5.96 -14.86
N VAL A 195 -8.10 7.01 -15.04
CA VAL A 195 -6.83 7.16 -14.32
C VAL A 195 -7.13 7.81 -12.99
N THR A 196 -6.80 7.11 -11.90
CA THR A 196 -7.12 7.54 -10.53
C THR A 196 -5.89 7.90 -9.72
N ASN A 197 -4.69 7.59 -10.23
CA ASN A 197 -3.45 7.86 -9.53
C ASN A 197 -2.32 8.23 -10.50
N LEU A 198 -1.70 9.38 -10.26
CA LEU A 198 -0.45 9.80 -10.88
C LEU A 198 0.48 10.24 -9.74
N THR A 199 1.43 9.39 -9.38
CA THR A 199 2.32 9.62 -8.24
C THR A 199 3.77 9.74 -8.68
N LEU A 200 4.47 10.70 -8.09
CA LEU A 200 5.92 10.83 -8.12
C LEU A 200 6.43 10.89 -6.68
N LYS A 201 7.26 9.92 -6.28
CA LYS A 201 7.84 9.82 -4.94
C LYS A 201 9.37 9.91 -5.03
N ALA A 202 9.98 10.65 -4.12
CA ALA A 202 11.42 10.74 -3.93
C ALA A 202 11.78 10.27 -2.53
N GLU A 203 12.81 9.45 -2.41
CA GLU A 203 13.28 8.87 -1.15
C GLU A 203 14.74 9.20 -0.90
N LYS A 204 15.07 9.42 0.36
CA LYS A 204 16.44 9.66 0.81
C LYS A 204 16.63 9.20 2.23
N GLU A 205 17.74 8.53 2.47
CA GLU A 205 18.24 8.26 3.82
C GLU A 205 19.01 9.48 4.35
N ILE A 206 18.50 10.13 5.42
CA ILE A 206 19.17 11.25 6.08
C ILE A 206 20.02 10.70 7.22
N LYS A 207 21.34 10.85 7.11
CA LYS A 207 22.28 10.45 8.15
C LYS A 207 22.41 11.53 9.21
N PHE A 208 22.03 11.21 10.44
CA PHE A 208 22.20 12.10 11.61
C PHE A 208 23.51 11.84 12.34
N THR A 209 23.91 10.55 12.42
CA THR A 209 25.20 10.14 13.03
C THR A 209 25.81 9.02 12.18
N ASN A 210 27.00 8.52 12.58
CA ASN A 210 27.62 7.36 11.92
C ASN A 210 26.83 6.05 12.11
N SER A 211 25.95 5.98 13.12
CA SER A 211 25.16 4.80 13.49
C SER A 211 23.65 5.00 13.37
N PHE A 212 23.17 6.20 13.07
CA PHE A 212 21.75 6.49 12.95
C PHE A 212 21.45 7.27 11.66
N SER A 213 20.57 6.71 10.87
CA SER A 213 20.01 7.35 9.68
C SER A 213 18.50 7.14 9.66
N LEU A 214 17.79 8.08 9.07
CA LEU A 214 16.35 8.10 8.98
C LEU A 214 15.94 8.12 7.49
N PRO A 215 15.32 7.05 6.98
CA PRO A 215 14.69 7.07 5.68
C PRO A 215 13.55 8.10 5.67
N THR A 216 13.56 8.95 4.66
CA THR A 216 12.55 9.99 4.47
C THR A 216 12.04 9.96 3.05
N PHE A 217 10.81 10.39 2.83
CA PHE A 217 10.28 10.55 1.49
C PHE A 217 9.42 11.80 1.35
N ALA A 218 9.32 12.28 0.11
CA ALA A 218 8.33 13.24 -0.30
C ALA A 218 7.61 12.71 -1.55
N GLN A 219 6.30 12.91 -1.60
CA GLN A 219 5.46 12.37 -2.66
C GLN A 219 4.47 13.42 -3.13
N VAL A 220 4.32 13.56 -4.45
CA VAL A 220 3.24 14.30 -5.08
C VAL A 220 2.31 13.30 -5.75
N THR A 221 1.01 13.41 -5.47
CA THR A 221 -0.02 12.55 -6.06
C THR A 221 -1.14 13.40 -6.64
N PHE A 222 -1.55 13.04 -7.85
CA PHE A 222 -2.73 13.62 -8.50
C PHE A 222 -3.75 12.53 -8.78
N ASN A 223 -5.02 12.81 -8.50
CA ASN A 223 -6.13 11.98 -8.95
C ASN A 223 -6.93 12.73 -10.01
N PRO A 224 -6.75 12.40 -11.32
CA PRO A 224 -7.47 13.09 -12.39
C PRO A 224 -8.99 12.90 -12.35
N HIS A 225 -9.46 11.79 -11.78
CA HIS A 225 -10.89 11.50 -11.66
C HIS A 225 -11.58 12.43 -10.65
N THR A 226 -11.01 12.58 -9.45
CA THR A 226 -11.57 13.43 -8.38
C THR A 226 -11.06 14.87 -8.41
N GLN A 227 -10.12 15.20 -9.31
CA GLN A 227 -9.39 16.48 -9.38
C GLN A 227 -8.57 16.76 -8.10
N GLY A 228 -8.19 15.69 -7.38
CA GLY A 228 -7.38 15.77 -6.17
C GLY A 228 -5.91 15.99 -6.48
N ALA A 229 -5.22 16.76 -5.62
CA ALA A 229 -3.77 16.95 -5.65
C ALA A 229 -3.23 16.94 -4.21
N TYR A 230 -2.22 16.12 -3.96
CA TYR A 230 -1.71 15.87 -2.62
C TYR A 230 -0.19 15.98 -2.60
N PHE A 231 0.35 16.53 -1.52
CA PHE A 231 1.78 16.56 -1.25
C PHE A 231 2.03 15.91 0.12
N VAL A 232 2.72 14.78 0.12
CA VAL A 232 2.96 13.97 1.32
C VAL A 232 4.43 13.98 1.66
N PHE A 233 4.74 14.12 2.93
CA PHE A 233 6.06 13.88 3.52
C PHE A 233 5.95 12.76 4.54
N GLY A 234 6.96 11.89 4.60
CA GLY A 234 7.02 10.82 5.59
C GLY A 234 8.43 10.48 6.03
N VAL A 235 8.51 9.82 7.19
CA VAL A 235 9.72 9.24 7.77
C VAL A 235 9.44 7.79 8.17
N SER A 236 10.43 6.93 8.00
CA SER A 236 10.32 5.49 8.31
C SER A 236 11.30 5.08 9.41
N PHE A 237 10.86 4.19 10.30
CA PHE A 237 11.62 3.66 11.45
C PHE A 237 11.77 2.15 11.40
#